data_a9eea26b4c55a6b6007ad65c0e999bfb
#
_entry.id   a9eea26b4c55a6b6007ad65c0e999bfb
#
_cell.length_a   1.000
_cell.length_b   1.000
_cell.length_c   1.000
_cell.angle_alpha   90.00
_cell.angle_beta   90.00
_cell.angle_gamma   90.00
#
_symmetry.space_group_name_H-M   'P 1'
#
loop_
_entity.id
_entity.type
_entity.pdbx_description
1 polymer ?
#
loop_
_entity_poly.entity_id
_entity_poly.type
_entity_poly.pdbx_seq_one_letter_code
_entity_poly.pdbx_strand_id
1 'polypeptide(L)'
;NIAGYLSYLPLGAVVLPIFAIRSGFNRVIDRLDHNTSTLPLARLLFAIEYSIAAMLLSYFSSTQAVKPVWYLAPLFVFPLVLISAATVGRRLVFAQAVLYGSRALALLLGVSSIILGISIFTHLSTVKNLTTVLEPGILGGLLLLLLNILYLPNAVVATLGYFSGAGFAVGSGTLVAPWRFDLNSIPAFPLLGAMPSGTSLFALFGIV
;
A
#
# COMPACT_ATOMS: atom_id res chain seq x y z
N ASN A 1 -15.42 13.16 -19.73
CA ASN A 1 -14.29 13.35 -18.81
C ASN A 1 -14.69 12.83 -17.42
N ILE A 2 -14.42 11.56 -17.16
CA ILE A 2 -14.56 10.99 -15.82
C ILE A 2 -13.26 11.30 -15.08
N ALA A 3 -13.20 12.44 -14.40
CA ALA A 3 -12.08 12.79 -13.55
C ALA A 3 -12.28 12.17 -12.17
N GLY A 4 -11.92 10.91 -12.03
CA GLY A 4 -11.83 10.26 -10.72
C GLY A 4 -10.40 10.36 -10.18
N TYR A 5 -10.22 10.82 -8.95
CA TYR A 5 -8.91 10.85 -8.29
C TYR A 5 -8.79 9.67 -7.34
N LEU A 6 -7.81 8.79 -7.60
CA LEU A 6 -7.39 7.78 -6.65
C LEU A 6 -6.25 8.37 -5.82
N SER A 7 -6.50 8.70 -4.54
CA SER A 7 -5.52 9.41 -3.69
C SER A 7 -4.67 8.49 -2.80
N TYR A 8 -4.67 7.18 -3.04
CA TYR A 8 -3.93 6.22 -2.23
C TYR A 8 -2.75 5.62 -2.98
N LEU A 9 -1.58 5.65 -2.31
CA LEU A 9 -0.41 4.86 -2.75
C LEU A 9 -0.71 3.37 -2.54
N PRO A 10 -0.47 2.50 -3.54
CA PRO A 10 -0.60 1.06 -3.35
C PRO A 10 0.43 0.56 -2.33
N LEU A 11 -0.02 0.11 -1.16
CA LEU A 11 0.85 -0.34 -0.07
C LEU A 11 1.77 -1.49 -0.52
N GLY A 12 1.29 -2.35 -1.41
CA GLY A 12 2.10 -3.43 -1.99
C GLY A 12 3.31 -2.93 -2.78
N ALA A 13 3.23 -1.74 -3.39
CA ALA A 13 4.36 -1.16 -4.13
C ALA A 13 5.52 -0.77 -3.22
N VAL A 14 5.27 -0.49 -1.93
CA VAL A 14 6.32 -0.13 -0.96
C VAL A 14 7.18 -1.34 -0.58
N VAL A 15 6.66 -2.57 -0.72
CA VAL A 15 7.38 -3.81 -0.38
C VAL A 15 8.62 -4.00 -1.26
N LEU A 16 8.54 -3.69 -2.55
CA LEU A 16 9.65 -3.84 -3.49
C LEU A 16 10.86 -2.96 -3.12
N PRO A 17 10.71 -1.63 -2.93
CA PRO A 17 11.82 -0.79 -2.51
C PRO A 17 12.36 -1.18 -1.13
N ILE A 18 11.53 -1.57 -0.16
CA ILE A 18 12.00 -2.05 1.14
C ILE A 18 12.89 -3.28 0.98
N PHE A 19 12.47 -4.25 0.15
CA PHE A 19 13.26 -5.44 -0.11
C PHE A 19 14.59 -5.11 -0.81
N ALA A 20 14.58 -4.24 -1.82
CA ALA A 20 15.78 -3.79 -2.52
C ALA A 20 16.75 -3.06 -1.58
N ILE A 21 16.25 -2.16 -0.72
CA ILE A 21 17.02 -1.42 0.28
C ILE A 21 17.67 -2.38 1.26
N ARG A 22 16.91 -3.34 1.81
CA ARG A 22 17.45 -4.33 2.76
C ARG A 22 18.51 -5.22 2.12
N SER A 23 18.27 -5.71 0.91
CA SER A 23 19.24 -6.52 0.15
C SER A 23 20.50 -5.73 -0.19
N GLY A 24 20.35 -4.46 -0.61
CA GLY A 24 21.47 -3.56 -0.88
C GLY A 24 22.30 -3.27 0.37
N PHE A 25 21.65 -2.96 1.47
CA PHE A 25 22.35 -2.62 2.72
C PHE A 25 23.02 -3.84 3.38
N ASN A 26 22.49 -5.05 3.23
CA ASN A 26 23.20 -6.27 3.63
C ASN A 26 24.59 -6.36 2.98
N ARG A 27 24.67 -6.07 1.67
CA ARG A 27 25.97 -6.07 0.95
C ARG A 27 26.93 -4.99 1.46
N VAL A 28 26.40 -3.86 1.96
CA VAL A 28 27.24 -2.82 2.58
C VAL A 28 27.79 -3.32 3.91
N ILE A 29 26.99 -3.99 4.74
CA ILE A 29 27.44 -4.59 6.00
C ILE A 29 28.53 -5.64 5.77
N ASP A 30 28.33 -6.51 4.79
CA ASP A 30 29.32 -7.56 4.44
C ASP A 30 30.69 -6.97 4.05
N ARG A 31 30.69 -5.75 3.45
CA ARG A 31 31.95 -5.06 3.08
C ARG A 31 32.58 -4.26 4.21
N LEU A 32 31.85 -3.97 5.26
CA LEU A 32 32.37 -3.20 6.41
C LEU A 32 33.08 -4.05 7.47
N ASP A 33 33.36 -5.34 7.17
CA ASP A 33 34.05 -6.29 8.08
C ASP A 33 33.50 -6.26 9.52
N HIS A 34 32.19 -6.13 9.67
CA HIS A 34 31.50 -6.09 10.96
C HIS A 34 31.95 -4.95 11.90
N ASN A 35 32.61 -3.91 11.40
CA ASN A 35 32.98 -2.75 12.20
C ASN A 35 31.72 -1.95 12.59
N THR A 36 31.23 -2.18 13.80
CA THR A 36 29.99 -1.59 14.31
C THR A 36 30.07 -0.08 14.50
N SER A 37 31.27 0.49 14.64
CA SER A 37 31.46 1.93 14.87
C SER A 37 31.11 2.78 13.64
N THR A 38 31.29 2.26 12.44
CA THR A 38 31.00 2.95 11.17
C THR A 38 29.58 2.73 10.67
N LEU A 39 28.83 1.81 11.29
CA LEU A 39 27.49 1.40 10.86
C LEU A 39 26.46 2.55 10.84
N PRO A 40 26.41 3.47 11.83
CA PRO A 40 25.48 4.59 11.79
C PRO A 40 25.75 5.53 10.61
N LEU A 41 27.03 5.83 10.35
CA LEU A 41 27.44 6.65 9.22
C LEU A 41 27.11 5.99 7.86
N ALA A 42 27.37 4.69 7.75
CA ALA A 42 27.02 3.93 6.55
C ALA A 42 25.52 3.94 6.27
N ARG A 43 24.66 3.83 7.28
CA ARG A 43 23.20 3.96 7.15
C ARG A 43 22.80 5.33 6.65
N LEU A 44 23.40 6.38 7.22
CA LEU A 44 23.11 7.75 6.85
C LEU A 44 23.49 8.03 5.39
N LEU A 45 24.72 7.67 5.00
CA LEU A 45 25.20 7.85 3.63
C LEU A 45 24.33 7.08 2.63
N PHE A 46 24.02 5.83 2.92
CA PHE A 46 23.14 5.00 2.10
C PHE A 46 21.75 5.63 1.93
N ALA A 47 21.18 6.19 3.00
CA ALA A 47 19.89 6.88 2.92
C ALA A 47 19.96 8.18 2.09
N ILE A 48 21.05 8.93 2.19
CA ILE A 48 21.27 10.14 1.39
C ILE A 48 21.37 9.79 -0.10
N GLU A 49 22.15 8.78 -0.47
CA GLU A 49 22.33 8.36 -1.87
C GLU A 49 21.00 7.93 -2.50
N TYR A 50 20.22 7.10 -1.80
CA TYR A 50 18.89 6.67 -2.27
C TYR A 50 17.92 7.85 -2.39
N SER A 51 17.99 8.81 -1.48
CA SER A 51 17.12 10.00 -1.50
C SER A 51 17.44 10.92 -2.67
N ILE A 52 18.74 11.10 -2.96
CA ILE A 52 19.20 11.86 -4.13
C ILE A 52 18.77 11.15 -5.42
N ALA A 53 18.96 9.83 -5.50
CA ALA A 53 18.53 9.05 -6.66
C ALA A 53 17.02 9.16 -6.89
N ALA A 54 16.22 9.05 -5.83
CA ALA A 54 14.77 9.20 -5.91
C ALA A 54 14.34 10.61 -6.35
N MET A 55 15.02 11.65 -5.87
CA MET A 55 14.80 13.02 -6.29
C MET A 55 15.08 13.22 -7.79
N LEU A 56 16.21 12.72 -8.26
CA LEU A 56 16.58 12.79 -9.68
C LEU A 56 15.61 12.02 -10.56
N LEU A 57 15.25 10.80 -10.17
CA LEU A 57 14.26 9.98 -10.91
C LEU A 57 12.89 10.69 -10.95
N SER A 58 12.45 11.28 -9.84
CA SER A 58 11.22 12.06 -9.79
C SER A 58 11.26 13.29 -10.69
N TYR A 59 12.40 13.98 -10.73
CA TYR A 59 12.60 15.15 -11.61
C TYR A 59 12.56 14.76 -13.08
N PHE A 60 13.32 13.74 -13.49
CA PHE A 60 13.37 13.28 -14.89
C PHE A 60 12.10 12.56 -15.36
N SER A 61 11.29 12.02 -14.45
CA SER A 61 10.01 11.40 -14.79
C SER A 61 8.88 12.41 -15.04
N SER A 62 9.15 13.71 -14.88
CA SER A 62 8.17 14.77 -15.10
C SER A 62 7.78 14.86 -16.57
N THR A 63 6.48 14.76 -16.85
CA THR A 63 5.87 14.91 -18.17
C THR A 63 4.79 15.98 -18.13
N GLN A 64 4.26 16.37 -19.31
CA GLN A 64 3.14 17.31 -19.36
C GLN A 64 1.89 16.80 -18.66
N ALA A 65 1.66 15.48 -18.69
CA ALA A 65 0.50 14.82 -18.08
C ALA A 65 0.67 14.53 -16.58
N VAL A 66 1.92 14.29 -16.14
CA VAL A 66 2.23 13.93 -14.75
C VAL A 66 3.40 14.79 -14.26
N LYS A 67 3.15 15.61 -13.24
CA LYS A 67 4.16 16.48 -12.63
C LYS A 67 4.40 16.02 -11.19
N PRO A 68 5.33 15.08 -10.96
CA PRO A 68 5.68 14.68 -9.61
C PRO A 68 6.33 15.83 -8.85
N VAL A 69 6.04 15.92 -7.56
CA VAL A 69 6.62 16.94 -6.67
C VAL A 69 7.99 16.45 -6.23
N TRP A 70 9.01 16.62 -7.09
CA TRP A 70 10.35 16.07 -6.96
C TRP A 70 11.06 16.41 -5.64
N TYR A 71 10.83 17.60 -5.09
CA TYR A 71 11.45 18.04 -3.83
C TYR A 71 10.87 17.35 -2.59
N LEU A 72 9.68 16.74 -2.68
CA LEU A 72 9.11 15.92 -1.60
C LEU A 72 9.63 14.47 -1.62
N ALA A 73 10.15 14.00 -2.76
CA ALA A 73 10.64 12.62 -2.86
C ALA A 73 11.70 12.28 -1.78
N PRO A 74 12.73 13.10 -1.53
CA PRO A 74 13.69 12.81 -0.48
C PRO A 74 13.07 12.81 0.93
N LEU A 75 12.07 13.65 1.19
CA LEU A 75 11.42 13.72 2.50
C LEU A 75 10.77 12.39 2.91
N PHE A 76 10.22 11.63 1.95
CA PHE A 76 9.60 10.33 2.20
C PHE A 76 10.59 9.18 2.04
N VAL A 77 11.49 9.24 1.07
CA VAL A 77 12.45 8.16 0.79
C VAL A 77 13.53 8.07 1.86
N PHE A 78 14.04 9.19 2.34
CA PHE A 78 15.09 9.20 3.37
C PHE A 78 14.71 8.43 4.64
N PRO A 79 13.59 8.73 5.33
CA PRO A 79 13.18 7.98 6.51
C PRO A 79 12.85 6.52 6.19
N LEU A 80 12.26 6.22 5.02
CA LEU A 80 11.98 4.86 4.60
C LEU A 80 13.26 4.03 4.50
N VAL A 81 14.30 4.57 3.85
CA VAL A 81 15.60 3.90 3.69
C VAL A 81 16.29 3.76 5.04
N LEU A 82 16.30 4.82 5.86
CA LEU A 82 16.94 4.79 7.17
C LEU A 82 16.32 3.76 8.09
N ILE A 83 14.99 3.71 8.17
CA ILE A 83 14.25 2.71 8.95
C ILE A 83 14.52 1.30 8.41
N SER A 84 14.44 1.10 7.10
CA SER A 84 14.68 -0.20 6.47
C SER A 84 16.11 -0.70 6.72
N ALA A 85 17.12 0.17 6.57
CA ALA A 85 18.52 -0.15 6.85
C ALA A 85 18.79 -0.36 8.36
N ALA A 86 18.07 0.33 9.25
CA ALA A 86 18.19 0.16 10.69
C ALA A 86 17.72 -1.23 11.17
N THR A 87 16.82 -1.88 10.43
CA THR A 87 16.33 -3.24 10.74
C THR A 87 17.29 -4.34 10.28
N VAL A 88 18.31 -4.02 9.48
CA VAL A 88 19.30 -4.97 8.99
C VAL A 88 20.39 -5.18 10.04
N GLY A 89 20.79 -6.43 10.28
CA GLY A 89 21.85 -6.78 11.23
C GLY A 89 21.47 -6.64 12.72
N ARG A 90 20.24 -6.26 13.04
CA ARG A 90 19.74 -6.21 14.41
C ARG A 90 18.73 -7.32 14.68
N ARG A 91 18.91 -8.05 15.78
CA ARG A 91 17.81 -8.82 16.36
C ARG A 91 16.86 -7.80 16.99
N LEU A 92 15.74 -7.55 16.35
CA LEU A 92 14.70 -6.68 16.91
C LEU A 92 14.06 -7.43 18.09
N VAL A 93 14.47 -7.05 19.30
CA VAL A 93 13.80 -7.51 20.52
C VAL A 93 12.63 -6.56 20.75
N PHE A 94 11.44 -6.98 20.35
CA PHE A 94 10.24 -6.23 20.64
C PHE A 94 9.76 -6.51 22.06
N ALA A 95 9.28 -5.47 22.76
CA ALA A 95 8.57 -5.65 24.01
C ALA A 95 7.39 -6.62 23.81
N GLN A 96 7.07 -7.44 24.80
CA GLN A 96 6.00 -8.43 24.73
C GLN A 96 4.66 -7.80 24.27
N ALA A 97 4.36 -6.58 24.74
CA ALA A 97 3.18 -5.83 24.34
C ALA A 97 3.11 -5.60 22.82
N VAL A 98 4.26 -5.28 22.17
CA VAL A 98 4.32 -5.09 20.71
C VAL A 98 4.11 -6.42 19.99
N LEU A 99 4.63 -7.54 20.52
CA LEU A 99 4.40 -8.87 19.95
C LEU A 99 2.93 -9.29 20.04
N TYR A 100 2.27 -9.07 21.16
CA TYR A 100 0.84 -9.36 21.31
C TYR A 100 -0.01 -8.45 20.42
N GLY A 101 0.28 -7.13 20.39
CA GLY A 101 -0.40 -6.18 19.53
C GLY A 101 -0.25 -6.52 18.04
N SER A 102 0.96 -6.90 17.59
CA SER A 102 1.18 -7.29 16.20
C SER A 102 0.46 -8.61 15.83
N ARG A 103 0.37 -9.57 16.76
CA ARG A 103 -0.40 -10.82 16.56
C ARG A 103 -1.89 -10.52 16.43
N ALA A 104 -2.44 -9.67 17.31
CA ALA A 104 -3.83 -9.26 17.25
C ALA A 104 -4.15 -8.54 15.93
N LEU A 105 -3.28 -7.59 15.51
CA LEU A 105 -3.42 -6.91 14.23
C LEU A 105 -3.32 -7.89 13.05
N ALA A 106 -2.41 -8.85 13.09
CA ALA A 106 -2.27 -9.88 12.05
C ALA A 106 -3.52 -10.76 11.95
N LEU A 107 -4.15 -11.12 13.07
CA LEU A 107 -5.42 -11.84 13.09
C LEU A 107 -6.55 -11.02 12.46
N LEU A 108 -6.69 -9.75 12.82
CA LEU A 108 -7.70 -8.85 12.26
C LEU A 108 -7.52 -8.67 10.75
N LEU A 109 -6.28 -8.44 10.29
CA LEU A 109 -5.97 -8.35 8.86
C LEU A 109 -6.20 -9.70 8.14
N GLY A 110 -5.89 -10.82 8.79
CA GLY A 110 -6.16 -12.16 8.26
C GLY A 110 -7.65 -12.42 8.04
N VAL A 111 -8.47 -12.11 9.04
CA VAL A 111 -9.94 -12.20 8.93
C VAL A 111 -10.46 -11.27 7.83
N SER A 112 -9.98 -10.02 7.80
CA SER A 112 -10.37 -9.05 6.76
C SER A 112 -9.97 -9.51 5.36
N SER A 113 -8.83 -10.20 5.22
CA SER A 113 -8.39 -10.78 3.95
C SER A 113 -9.32 -11.90 3.46
N ILE A 114 -9.80 -12.74 4.38
CA ILE A 114 -10.77 -13.80 4.05
C ILE A 114 -12.09 -13.18 3.60
N ILE A 115 -12.60 -12.19 4.33
CA ILE A 115 -13.84 -11.47 3.99
C ILE A 115 -13.71 -10.80 2.63
N LEU A 116 -12.59 -10.10 2.37
CA LEU A 116 -12.31 -9.50 1.07
C LEU A 116 -12.28 -10.55 -0.05
N GLY A 117 -11.64 -11.69 0.19
CA GLY A 117 -11.60 -12.80 -0.77
C GLY A 117 -13.01 -13.33 -1.11
N ILE A 118 -13.85 -13.50 -0.10
CA ILE A 118 -15.25 -13.89 -0.30
C ILE A 118 -15.99 -12.81 -1.09
N SER A 119 -15.79 -11.52 -0.76
CA SER A 119 -16.44 -10.43 -1.48
C SER A 119 -16.01 -10.35 -2.95
N ILE A 120 -14.74 -10.50 -3.26
CA ILE A 120 -14.25 -10.57 -4.65
C ILE A 120 -14.90 -11.73 -5.39
N PHE A 121 -14.98 -12.89 -4.74
CA PHE A 121 -15.54 -14.09 -5.36
C PHE A 121 -17.05 -13.93 -5.64
N THR A 122 -17.81 -13.38 -4.70
CA THR A 122 -19.27 -13.17 -4.86
C THR A 122 -19.59 -12.07 -5.91
N HIS A 123 -18.70 -11.07 -6.06
CA HIS A 123 -18.85 -9.97 -7.02
C HIS A 123 -17.97 -10.14 -8.27
N LEU A 124 -17.56 -11.37 -8.60
CA LEU A 124 -16.64 -11.63 -9.70
C LEU A 124 -17.16 -11.13 -11.06
N SER A 125 -18.46 -11.16 -11.29
CA SER A 125 -19.10 -10.60 -12.49
C SER A 125 -18.86 -9.09 -12.61
N THR A 126 -19.02 -8.34 -11.52
CA THR A 126 -18.77 -6.89 -11.48
C THR A 126 -17.29 -6.57 -11.71
N VAL A 127 -16.39 -7.32 -11.07
CA VAL A 127 -14.94 -7.17 -11.26
C VAL A 127 -14.55 -7.43 -12.72
N LYS A 128 -15.11 -8.47 -13.35
CA LYS A 128 -14.90 -8.77 -14.77
C LYS A 128 -15.46 -7.67 -15.67
N ASN A 129 -16.66 -7.19 -15.42
CA ASN A 129 -17.28 -6.12 -16.21
C ASN A 129 -16.45 -4.84 -16.15
N LEU A 130 -15.94 -4.44 -14.98
CA LEU A 130 -15.06 -3.28 -14.85
C LEU A 130 -13.75 -3.48 -15.63
N THR A 131 -13.22 -4.70 -15.67
CA THR A 131 -12.04 -5.01 -16.48
C THR A 131 -12.32 -4.90 -17.97
N THR A 132 -13.48 -5.39 -18.43
CA THR A 132 -13.86 -5.33 -19.87
C THR A 132 -14.13 -3.91 -20.34
N VAL A 133 -14.71 -3.06 -19.49
CA VAL A 133 -14.95 -1.62 -19.81
C VAL A 133 -13.64 -0.87 -20.06
N LEU A 134 -12.55 -1.30 -19.45
CA LEU A 134 -11.22 -0.67 -19.65
C LEU A 134 -10.55 -1.09 -20.97
N GLU A 135 -11.00 -2.16 -21.60
CA GLU A 135 -10.43 -2.73 -22.84
C GLU A 135 -8.89 -2.73 -22.86
N PRO A 136 -8.21 -3.24 -21.83
CA PRO A 136 -6.78 -2.99 -21.63
C PRO A 136 -5.87 -3.75 -22.61
N GLY A 137 -6.40 -4.62 -23.47
CA GLY A 137 -5.60 -5.54 -24.25
C GLY A 137 -4.77 -6.51 -23.39
N ILE A 138 -3.86 -7.27 -23.99
CA ILE A 138 -3.08 -8.29 -23.26
C ILE A 138 -2.07 -7.64 -22.29
N LEU A 139 -1.26 -6.72 -22.80
CA LEU A 139 -0.24 -6.04 -21.97
C LEU A 139 -0.87 -5.15 -20.90
N GLY A 140 -1.88 -4.37 -21.26
CA GLY A 140 -2.62 -3.54 -20.31
C GLY A 140 -3.34 -4.38 -19.26
N GLY A 141 -3.88 -5.55 -19.62
CA GLY A 141 -4.50 -6.49 -18.69
C GLY A 141 -3.51 -7.03 -17.65
N LEU A 142 -2.29 -7.36 -18.07
CA LEU A 142 -1.23 -7.78 -17.17
C LEU A 142 -0.82 -6.67 -16.20
N LEU A 143 -0.66 -5.44 -16.69
CA LEU A 143 -0.34 -4.27 -15.86
C LEU A 143 -1.50 -3.95 -14.89
N LEU A 144 -2.74 -4.05 -15.34
CA LEU A 144 -3.92 -3.87 -14.51
C LEU A 144 -4.01 -4.94 -13.41
N LEU A 145 -3.71 -6.20 -13.73
CA LEU A 145 -3.64 -7.28 -12.74
C LEU A 145 -2.56 -6.99 -11.69
N LEU A 146 -1.36 -6.62 -12.13
CA LEU A 146 -0.27 -6.23 -11.23
C LEU A 146 -0.69 -5.07 -10.31
N LEU A 147 -1.33 -4.05 -10.86
CA LEU A 147 -1.83 -2.91 -10.11
C LEU A 147 -2.87 -3.35 -9.06
N ASN A 148 -3.82 -4.21 -9.42
CA ASN A 148 -4.81 -4.76 -8.48
C ASN A 148 -4.11 -5.52 -7.33
N ILE A 149 -3.09 -6.34 -7.63
CA ILE A 149 -2.31 -7.06 -6.60
C ILE A 149 -1.60 -6.07 -5.66
N LEU A 150 -1.01 -4.99 -6.18
CA LEU A 150 -0.35 -3.97 -5.36
C LEU A 150 -1.34 -3.21 -4.46
N TYR A 151 -2.61 -3.10 -4.85
CA TYR A 151 -3.67 -2.48 -4.04
C TYR A 151 -4.37 -3.46 -3.08
N LEU A 152 -4.15 -4.78 -3.16
CA LEU A 152 -4.78 -5.73 -2.24
C LEU A 152 -4.55 -5.39 -0.76
N PRO A 153 -3.35 -5.01 -0.28
CA PRO A 153 -3.17 -4.63 1.11
C PRO A 153 -4.03 -3.43 1.53
N ASN A 154 -4.22 -2.46 0.63
CA ASN A 154 -5.11 -1.32 0.88
C ASN A 154 -6.57 -1.78 1.03
N ALA A 155 -7.02 -2.71 0.17
CA ALA A 155 -8.36 -3.26 0.22
C ALA A 155 -8.60 -4.08 1.51
N VAL A 156 -7.60 -4.81 1.99
CA VAL A 156 -7.66 -5.52 3.28
C VAL A 156 -7.85 -4.54 4.44
N VAL A 157 -7.07 -3.44 4.46
CA VAL A 157 -7.22 -2.39 5.49
C VAL A 157 -8.57 -1.69 5.37
N ALA A 158 -9.04 -1.41 4.16
CA ALA A 158 -10.36 -0.84 3.91
C ALA A 158 -11.49 -1.76 4.43
N THR A 159 -11.36 -3.08 4.18
CA THR A 159 -12.29 -4.09 4.69
C THR A 159 -12.30 -4.09 6.22
N LEU A 160 -11.12 -4.03 6.87
CA LEU A 160 -11.03 -3.90 8.32
C LEU A 160 -11.73 -2.62 8.81
N GLY A 161 -11.49 -1.48 8.14
CA GLY A 161 -12.14 -0.22 8.44
C GLY A 161 -13.66 -0.28 8.33
N TYR A 162 -14.18 -0.95 7.30
CA TYR A 162 -15.62 -1.15 7.11
C TYR A 162 -16.23 -1.95 8.27
N PHE A 163 -15.67 -3.11 8.59
CA PHE A 163 -16.19 -3.96 9.65
C PHE A 163 -15.98 -3.42 11.07
N SER A 164 -14.96 -2.59 11.28
CA SER A 164 -14.80 -1.87 12.56
C SER A 164 -15.76 -0.70 12.73
N GLY A 165 -16.60 -0.40 11.72
CA GLY A 165 -17.52 0.73 11.74
C GLY A 165 -16.89 2.09 11.42
N ALA A 166 -15.55 2.16 11.28
CA ALA A 166 -14.86 3.40 10.92
C ALA A 166 -15.12 3.80 9.45
N GLY A 167 -15.37 2.80 8.59
CA GLY A 167 -15.50 3.01 7.15
C GLY A 167 -14.15 3.27 6.47
N PHE A 168 -14.21 3.52 5.17
CA PHE A 168 -13.06 3.93 4.36
C PHE A 168 -13.49 4.89 3.25
N ALA A 169 -12.55 5.66 2.73
CA ALA A 169 -12.75 6.52 1.59
C ALA A 169 -11.92 6.01 0.40
N VAL A 170 -12.43 6.14 -0.82
CA VAL A 170 -11.72 5.74 -2.06
C VAL A 170 -11.13 6.97 -2.77
N GLY A 171 -11.71 8.12 -2.56
CA GLY A 171 -11.29 9.40 -3.12
C GLY A 171 -11.91 10.56 -2.36
N SER A 172 -11.63 11.79 -2.78
CA SER A 172 -12.21 12.97 -2.15
C SER A 172 -13.73 12.97 -2.23
N GLY A 173 -14.38 13.22 -1.09
CA GLY A 173 -15.85 13.24 -0.99
C GLY A 173 -16.53 11.87 -1.05
N THR A 174 -15.77 10.76 -0.88
CA THR A 174 -16.33 9.42 -0.77
C THR A 174 -16.23 8.91 0.66
N LEU A 175 -17.26 8.19 1.13
CA LEU A 175 -17.22 7.46 2.39
C LEU A 175 -18.05 6.17 2.23
N VAL A 176 -17.41 5.05 2.48
CA VAL A 176 -18.05 3.72 2.49
C VAL A 176 -17.96 3.17 3.91
N ALA A 177 -19.08 3.17 4.59
CA ALA A 177 -19.22 2.66 5.96
C ALA A 177 -20.53 1.84 6.06
N PRO A 178 -20.67 0.96 7.04
CA PRO A 178 -21.93 0.19 7.21
C PRO A 178 -23.16 1.07 7.38
N TRP A 179 -22.98 2.26 7.93
CA TRP A 179 -24.03 3.23 8.26
C TRP A 179 -24.15 4.40 7.26
N ARG A 180 -23.16 4.54 6.35
CA ARG A 180 -23.13 5.62 5.35
C ARG A 180 -22.47 5.17 4.07
N PHE A 181 -23.09 5.47 2.95
CA PHE A 181 -22.59 5.08 1.63
C PHE A 181 -22.67 6.28 0.68
N ASP A 182 -21.57 7.02 0.60
CA ASP A 182 -21.40 8.16 -0.30
C ASP A 182 -20.30 7.83 -1.31
N LEU A 183 -20.69 7.55 -2.54
CA LEU A 183 -19.77 7.37 -3.65
C LEU A 183 -19.98 8.48 -4.67
N ASN A 184 -18.97 9.34 -4.82
CA ASN A 184 -18.83 10.20 -5.98
C ASN A 184 -18.27 9.41 -7.17
N SER A 185 -18.01 10.09 -8.29
CA SER A 185 -17.37 9.45 -9.45
C SER A 185 -16.04 8.81 -9.07
N ILE A 186 -16.01 7.48 -9.00
CA ILE A 186 -14.81 6.69 -8.74
C ILE A 186 -14.28 6.13 -10.08
N PRO A 187 -12.96 5.98 -10.23
CA PRO A 187 -12.40 5.35 -11.43
C PRO A 187 -12.87 3.90 -11.56
N ALA A 188 -13.00 3.42 -12.78
CA ALA A 188 -13.36 2.04 -13.08
C ALA A 188 -12.17 1.11 -12.75
N PHE A 189 -11.93 0.87 -11.47
CA PHE A 189 -10.87 0.03 -10.98
C PHE A 189 -11.45 -1.32 -10.54
N PRO A 190 -11.01 -2.47 -11.13
CA PRO A 190 -11.67 -3.76 -10.91
C PRO A 190 -11.81 -4.19 -9.46
N LEU A 191 -10.79 -3.91 -8.62
CA LEU A 191 -10.83 -4.24 -7.19
C LEU A 191 -11.97 -3.53 -6.44
N LEU A 192 -12.39 -2.34 -6.92
CA LEU A 192 -13.51 -1.60 -6.34
C LEU A 192 -14.87 -2.28 -6.62
N GLY A 193 -14.93 -3.18 -7.61
CA GLY A 193 -16.11 -3.99 -7.87
C GLY A 193 -16.47 -4.96 -6.75
N ALA A 194 -15.53 -5.21 -5.82
CA ALA A 194 -15.78 -6.02 -4.63
C ALA A 194 -16.30 -5.19 -3.42
N MET A 195 -16.48 -3.87 -3.57
CA MET A 195 -17.02 -3.04 -2.49
C MET A 195 -18.50 -3.33 -2.23
N PRO A 196 -18.99 -3.14 -0.99
CA PRO A 196 -20.41 -3.18 -0.68
C PRO A 196 -21.19 -2.21 -1.56
N SER A 197 -22.38 -2.62 -2.02
CA SER A 197 -23.23 -1.82 -2.91
C SER A 197 -24.25 -0.94 -2.16
N GLY A 198 -24.11 -0.78 -0.83
CA GLY A 198 -25.04 0.02 -0.03
C GLY A 198 -24.74 -0.05 1.47
N THR A 199 -25.60 0.56 2.27
CA THR A 199 -25.51 0.46 3.74
C THR A 199 -25.96 -0.91 4.22
N SER A 200 -25.20 -1.54 5.09
CA SER A 200 -25.52 -2.83 5.72
C SER A 200 -25.27 -2.76 7.23
N LEU A 201 -26.32 -2.45 7.97
CA LEU A 201 -26.25 -2.45 9.44
C LEU A 201 -25.90 -3.81 10.05
N PHE A 202 -26.17 -4.91 9.35
CA PHE A 202 -25.77 -6.26 9.77
C PHE A 202 -24.24 -6.44 9.85
N ALA A 203 -23.46 -5.66 9.10
CA ALA A 203 -22.00 -5.71 9.17
C ALA A 203 -21.46 -5.17 10.53
N LEU A 204 -22.22 -4.33 11.23
CA LEU A 204 -21.86 -3.84 12.56
C LEU A 204 -22.01 -4.90 13.66
N PHE A 205 -22.90 -5.89 13.47
CA PHE A 205 -23.15 -6.94 14.45
C PHE A 205 -22.11 -8.07 14.39
N GLY A 206 -21.25 -8.12 13.38
CA GLY A 206 -20.18 -9.10 13.26
C GLY A 206 -18.94 -8.83 14.12
N ILE A 207 -18.91 -7.72 14.87
CA ILE A 207 -17.73 -7.27 15.63
C ILE A 207 -18.02 -7.17 17.15
N VAL A 208 -19.25 -7.47 17.60
CA VAL A 208 -19.60 -7.52 19.02
C VAL A 208 -19.43 -8.92 19.59
#